data_ae757ad2c2688a9279d6bd2c7d5fcf81
#
_entry.id   ae757ad2c2688a9279d6bd2c7d5fcf81
#
_cell.length_a   1.000
_cell.length_b   1.000
_cell.length_c   1.000
_cell.angle_alpha   90.00
_cell.angle_beta   90.00
_cell.angle_gamma   90.00
#
_symmetry.space_group_name_H-M   'P 1'
#
loop_
_entity.id
_entity.type
_entity.pdbx_description
1 polymer ?
#
loop_
_entity_poly.entity_id
_entity_poly.type
_entity_poly.pdbx_seq_one_letter_code
_entity_poly.pdbx_strand_id
1 'polypeptide(L)'
;MTKADLQLLLPALRRFAYSLTGSRADADDLTQNTLVRLLDYPTPDGVPPAQWAFRICRNLWIDEYRARRVRQTAQPQVEYETLTETDGETQLLNDIQLTQVGKALDTLPPEQREVLSLVAVEGMSYQEAASVLAIPAGTIMSRLARARLAIANKLKLPGGLTCH
;
A
#
# COMPACT_ATOMS: atom_id res chain seq x y z
N MET A 1 10.21 -13.74 -15.29
CA MET A 1 8.99 -12.95 -15.49
C MET A 1 9.05 -12.32 -16.88
N THR A 2 8.04 -12.54 -17.68
CA THR A 2 7.98 -12.03 -19.05
C THR A 2 7.42 -10.60 -19.07
N LYS A 3 7.58 -9.90 -20.20
CA LYS A 3 6.97 -8.60 -20.41
C LYS A 3 5.43 -8.66 -20.29
N ALA A 4 4.83 -9.76 -20.77
CA ALA A 4 3.39 -9.96 -20.64
C ALA A 4 2.96 -10.11 -19.17
N ASP A 5 3.73 -10.82 -18.36
CA ASP A 5 3.46 -10.96 -16.93
C ASP A 5 3.51 -9.60 -16.22
N LEU A 6 4.48 -8.76 -16.55
CA LEU A 6 4.61 -7.41 -16.00
C LEU A 6 3.42 -6.53 -16.39
N GLN A 7 2.95 -6.63 -17.63
CA GLN A 7 1.79 -5.88 -18.08
C GLN A 7 0.51 -6.29 -17.33
N LEU A 8 0.35 -7.59 -17.05
CA LEU A 8 -0.80 -8.08 -16.28
C LEU A 8 -0.76 -7.64 -14.83
N LEU A 9 0.43 -7.54 -14.24
CA LEU A 9 0.61 -7.14 -12.85
C LEU A 9 0.55 -5.63 -12.63
N LEU A 10 0.77 -4.84 -13.67
CA LEU A 10 0.93 -3.39 -13.55
C LEU A 10 -0.25 -2.69 -12.88
N PRO A 11 -1.53 -2.96 -13.23
CA PRO A 11 -2.66 -2.32 -12.54
C PRO A 11 -2.70 -2.61 -11.04
N ALA A 12 -2.44 -3.85 -10.66
CA ALA A 12 -2.41 -4.25 -9.25
C ALA A 12 -1.25 -3.61 -8.50
N LEU A 13 -0.07 -3.54 -9.11
CA LEU A 13 1.09 -2.86 -8.52
C LEU A 13 0.84 -1.37 -8.32
N ARG A 14 0.22 -0.69 -9.28
CA ARG A 14 -0.13 0.72 -9.15
C ARG A 14 -1.12 0.95 -8.02
N ARG A 15 -2.14 0.12 -7.95
CA ARG A 15 -3.15 0.19 -6.89
C ARG A 15 -2.53 -0.04 -5.51
N PHE A 16 -1.68 -1.04 -5.39
CA PHE A 16 -0.96 -1.34 -4.17
C PHE A 16 -0.03 -0.18 -3.77
N ALA A 17 0.77 0.31 -4.70
CA ALA A 17 1.66 1.44 -4.47
C ALA A 17 0.88 2.69 -4.02
N TYR A 18 -0.27 2.95 -4.63
CA TYR A 18 -1.14 4.07 -4.22
C TYR A 18 -1.68 3.88 -2.80
N SER A 19 -2.12 2.67 -2.45
CA SER A 19 -2.62 2.39 -1.10
C SER A 19 -1.53 2.53 -0.03
N LEU A 20 -0.26 2.30 -0.38
CA LEU A 20 0.87 2.48 0.53
C LEU A 20 1.30 3.94 0.66
N THR A 21 1.29 4.70 -0.43
CA THR A 21 1.85 6.06 -0.48
C THR A 21 0.83 7.16 -0.28
N GLY A 22 -0.40 6.94 -0.73
CA GLY A 22 -1.46 7.95 -0.70
C GLY A 22 -1.30 9.08 -1.71
N SER A 23 -0.30 9.03 -2.56
CA SER A 23 0.03 10.05 -3.56
C SER A 23 0.24 9.40 -4.91
N ARG A 24 -0.38 9.96 -5.97
CA ARG A 24 -0.19 9.47 -7.34
C ARG A 24 1.26 9.56 -7.79
N ALA A 25 1.92 10.68 -7.52
CA ALA A 25 3.31 10.88 -7.88
C ALA A 25 4.23 9.85 -7.21
N ASP A 26 4.07 9.66 -5.91
CA ASP A 26 4.84 8.68 -5.15
C ASP A 26 4.51 7.24 -5.57
N ALA A 27 3.24 6.95 -5.85
CA ALA A 27 2.81 5.64 -6.31
C ALA A 27 3.40 5.30 -7.69
N ASP A 28 3.41 6.26 -8.62
CA ASP A 28 4.01 6.07 -9.94
C ASP A 28 5.52 5.84 -9.83
N ASP A 29 6.19 6.61 -9.00
CA ASP A 29 7.62 6.46 -8.74
C ASP A 29 7.94 5.09 -8.12
N LEU A 30 7.19 4.70 -7.12
CA LEU A 30 7.32 3.39 -6.47
C LEU A 30 7.07 2.24 -7.46
N THR A 31 6.04 2.37 -8.29
CA THR A 31 5.71 1.38 -9.32
C THR A 31 6.84 1.24 -10.33
N GLN A 32 7.37 2.35 -10.83
CA GLN A 32 8.48 2.32 -11.78
C GLN A 32 9.73 1.71 -11.16
N ASN A 33 10.07 2.07 -9.95
CA ASN A 33 11.22 1.50 -9.24
C ASN A 33 11.04 -0.01 -9.01
N THR A 34 9.83 -0.44 -8.73
CA THR A 34 9.51 -1.86 -8.61
C THR A 34 9.72 -2.59 -9.93
N LEU A 35 9.24 -2.03 -11.04
CA LEU A 35 9.41 -2.62 -12.36
C LEU A 35 10.89 -2.75 -12.76
N VAL A 36 11.68 -1.72 -12.48
CA VAL A 36 13.14 -1.77 -12.74
C VAL A 36 13.79 -2.92 -11.96
N ARG A 37 13.43 -3.08 -10.69
CA ARG A 37 13.94 -4.17 -9.85
C ARG A 37 13.51 -5.54 -10.37
N LEU A 38 12.27 -5.66 -10.83
CA LEU A 38 11.78 -6.92 -11.40
C LEU A 38 12.48 -7.31 -12.69
N LEU A 39 12.93 -6.33 -13.47
CA LEU A 39 13.71 -6.58 -14.67
C LEU A 39 15.16 -6.98 -14.34
N ASP A 40 15.74 -6.41 -13.29
CA ASP A 40 17.13 -6.67 -12.91
C ASP A 40 17.32 -7.97 -12.12
N TYR A 41 16.29 -8.39 -11.37
CA TYR A 41 16.37 -9.56 -10.49
C TYR A 41 15.35 -10.61 -10.91
N PRO A 42 15.77 -11.82 -11.25
CA PRO A 42 14.85 -12.88 -11.63
C PRO A 42 13.99 -13.32 -10.44
N THR A 43 12.77 -13.72 -10.74
CA THR A 43 11.87 -14.29 -9.73
C THR A 43 12.49 -15.59 -9.18
N PRO A 44 12.61 -15.74 -7.85
CA PRO A 44 13.11 -16.98 -7.28
C PRO A 44 12.23 -18.18 -7.62
N ASP A 45 12.86 -19.35 -7.74
CA ASP A 45 12.13 -20.59 -8.01
C ASP A 45 11.15 -20.89 -6.89
N GLY A 46 9.95 -21.31 -7.27
CA GLY A 46 8.88 -21.67 -6.32
C GLY A 46 8.12 -20.48 -5.73
N VAL A 47 8.48 -19.26 -6.09
CA VAL A 47 7.76 -18.06 -5.64
C VAL A 47 6.85 -17.58 -6.77
N PRO A 48 5.53 -17.44 -6.53
CA PRO A 48 4.63 -16.88 -7.52
C PRO A 48 5.08 -15.47 -7.94
N PRO A 49 5.10 -15.16 -9.25
CA PRO A 49 5.58 -13.86 -9.75
C PRO A 49 4.86 -12.66 -9.12
N ALA A 50 3.55 -12.76 -8.92
CA ALA A 50 2.77 -11.69 -8.29
C ALA A 50 3.23 -11.43 -6.85
N GLN A 51 3.41 -12.49 -6.05
CA GLN A 51 3.90 -12.34 -4.67
C GLN A 51 5.30 -11.74 -4.61
N TRP A 52 6.17 -12.12 -5.54
CA TRP A 52 7.51 -11.54 -5.64
C TRP A 52 7.44 -10.04 -5.97
N ALA A 53 6.60 -9.66 -6.91
CA ALA A 53 6.41 -8.26 -7.30
C ALA A 53 5.90 -7.41 -6.12
N PHE A 54 4.91 -7.89 -5.39
CA PHE A 54 4.39 -7.20 -4.21
C PHE A 54 5.44 -7.09 -3.11
N ARG A 55 6.24 -8.13 -2.91
CA ARG A 55 7.33 -8.12 -1.92
C ARG A 55 8.36 -7.05 -2.26
N ILE A 56 8.79 -6.96 -3.51
CA ILE A 56 9.74 -5.94 -3.95
C ILE A 56 9.15 -4.54 -3.76
N CYS A 57 7.93 -4.32 -4.18
CA CYS A 57 7.24 -3.05 -4.03
C CYS A 57 7.15 -2.64 -2.55
N ARG A 58 6.74 -3.54 -1.70
CA ARG A 58 6.68 -3.31 -0.24
C ARG A 58 8.05 -2.98 0.34
N ASN A 59 9.08 -3.71 -0.04
CA ASN A 59 10.43 -3.48 0.49
C ASN A 59 10.96 -2.10 0.09
N LEU A 60 10.75 -1.69 -1.15
CA LEU A 60 11.13 -0.36 -1.62
C LEU A 60 10.36 0.73 -0.86
N TRP A 61 9.08 0.52 -0.61
CA TRP A 61 8.27 1.46 0.16
C TRP A 61 8.75 1.60 1.60
N ILE A 62 9.05 0.50 2.27
CA ILE A 62 9.56 0.51 3.64
C ILE A 62 10.91 1.24 3.72
N ASP A 63 11.79 1.00 2.78
CA ASP A 63 13.10 1.68 2.73
C ASP A 63 12.92 3.19 2.55
N GLU A 64 12.04 3.62 1.66
CA GLU A 64 11.74 5.03 1.44
C GLU A 64 11.04 5.64 2.65
N TYR A 65 10.11 4.93 3.27
CA TYR A 65 9.42 5.40 4.47
C TYR A 65 10.41 5.63 5.61
N ARG A 66 11.33 4.71 5.84
CA ARG A 66 12.37 4.86 6.87
C ARG A 66 13.29 6.03 6.56
N ALA A 67 13.68 6.19 5.31
CA ALA A 67 14.52 7.30 4.88
C ALA A 67 13.84 8.66 5.10
N ARG A 68 12.54 8.76 4.77
CA ARG A 68 11.74 9.96 5.03
C ARG A 68 11.64 10.26 6.52
N ARG A 69 11.45 9.25 7.33
CA ARG A 69 11.35 9.40 8.79
C ARG A 69 12.63 9.95 9.39
N VAL A 70 13.78 9.46 8.93
CA VAL A 70 15.09 9.98 9.36
C VAL A 70 15.25 11.44 8.94
N ARG A 71 14.86 11.81 7.72
CA ARG A 71 14.91 13.19 7.24
C ARG A 71 13.97 14.11 8.02
N GLN A 72 12.78 13.64 8.37
CA GLN A 72 11.80 14.42 9.14
C GLN A 72 12.24 14.70 10.57
N THR A 73 12.97 13.80 11.20
CA THR A 73 13.53 14.04 12.52
C THR A 73 14.70 15.03 12.49
N ALA A 74 15.33 15.24 11.34
CA ALA A 74 16.45 16.14 11.14
C ALA A 74 16.06 17.54 10.66
N GLN A 75 14.85 17.73 10.10
CA GLN A 75 14.37 19.00 9.54
C GLN A 75 12.90 19.24 9.90
N PRO A 76 12.52 20.51 10.22
CA PRO A 76 11.10 20.85 10.40
C PRO A 76 10.33 20.63 9.09
N GLN A 77 9.17 20.00 9.23
CA GLN A 77 8.32 19.69 8.08
C GLN A 77 7.82 20.95 7.39
N VAL A 78 8.02 21.00 6.09
CA VAL A 78 7.20 21.82 5.21
C VAL A 78 6.06 20.92 4.74
N GLU A 79 4.85 21.20 5.19
CA GLU A 79 3.68 20.52 4.66
C GLU A 79 3.52 20.92 3.20
N TYR A 80 3.83 19.98 2.32
CA TYR A 80 3.45 20.13 0.93
C TYR A 80 1.99 19.70 0.81
N GLU A 81 1.08 20.67 0.72
CA GLU A 81 -0.27 20.41 0.24
C GLU A 81 -0.16 19.87 -1.18
N THR A 82 -0.40 18.59 -1.32
CA THR A 82 -0.59 18.01 -2.64
C THR A 82 -1.89 18.53 -3.21
N LEU A 83 -1.76 19.49 -4.12
CA LEU A 83 -2.87 19.92 -4.96
C LEU A 83 -3.26 18.73 -5.84
N THR A 84 -4.32 18.04 -5.44
CA THR A 84 -4.96 17.06 -6.28
C THR A 84 -5.73 17.81 -7.36
N GLU A 85 -5.25 17.75 -8.60
CA GLU A 85 -6.04 18.20 -9.74
C GLU A 85 -7.27 17.30 -9.84
N THR A 86 -8.43 17.86 -9.56
CA THR A 86 -9.71 17.19 -9.70
C THR A 86 -10.32 17.53 -11.05
N ASP A 87 -10.44 16.50 -11.89
CA ASP A 87 -11.15 16.62 -13.16
C ASP A 87 -12.64 16.22 -12.96
N GLY A 88 -13.53 17.23 -12.83
CA GLY A 88 -14.97 17.09 -12.98
C GLY A 88 -15.79 16.83 -11.70
N GLU A 89 -17.06 17.28 -11.74
CA GLU A 89 -17.97 17.28 -10.59
C GLU A 89 -18.38 15.89 -10.08
N THR A 90 -18.45 14.87 -10.94
CA THR A 90 -18.82 13.50 -10.56
C THR A 90 -17.71 12.79 -9.81
N GLN A 91 -16.48 13.23 -9.99
CA GLN A 91 -15.32 12.70 -9.27
C GLN A 91 -15.19 13.32 -7.89
N LEU A 92 -15.77 14.50 -7.65
CA LEU A 92 -15.60 15.24 -6.42
C LEU A 92 -16.10 14.47 -5.18
N LEU A 93 -17.28 13.84 -5.26
CA LEU A 93 -17.84 13.06 -4.15
C LEU A 93 -17.06 11.77 -3.90
N ASN A 94 -16.65 11.08 -4.95
CA ASN A 94 -15.77 9.91 -4.86
C ASN A 94 -14.38 10.30 -4.34
N ASP A 95 -13.86 11.45 -4.79
CA ASP A 95 -12.57 11.97 -4.35
C ASP A 95 -12.59 12.39 -2.88
N ILE A 96 -13.70 12.93 -2.37
CA ILE A 96 -13.86 13.26 -0.95
C ILE A 96 -13.80 11.99 -0.08
N GLN A 97 -14.52 10.93 -0.48
CA GLN A 97 -14.49 9.65 0.23
C GLN A 97 -13.12 8.99 0.15
N LEU A 98 -12.51 8.97 -1.03
CA LEU A 98 -11.16 8.45 -1.22
C LEU A 98 -10.13 9.25 -0.42
N THR A 99 -10.27 10.57 -0.36
CA THR A 99 -9.40 11.43 0.43
C THR A 99 -9.53 11.13 1.92
N GLN A 100 -10.74 10.92 2.42
CA GLN A 100 -10.96 10.55 3.83
C GLN A 100 -10.34 9.20 4.17
N VAL A 101 -10.53 8.20 3.31
CA VAL A 101 -9.91 6.88 3.46
C VAL A 101 -8.39 7.00 3.37
N GLY A 102 -7.89 7.76 2.42
CA GLY A 102 -6.46 8.02 2.27
C GLY A 102 -5.84 8.67 3.49
N LYS A 103 -6.50 9.68 4.06
CA LYS A 103 -6.07 10.31 5.32
C LYS A 103 -6.06 9.33 6.49
N ALA A 104 -7.08 8.48 6.57
CA ALA A 104 -7.14 7.46 7.61
C ALA A 104 -6.02 6.43 7.43
N LEU A 105 -5.73 6.01 6.20
CA LEU A 105 -4.61 5.11 5.90
C LEU A 105 -3.26 5.74 6.29
N ASP A 106 -3.08 7.04 6.04
CA ASP A 106 -1.84 7.76 6.36
C ASP A 106 -1.55 7.81 7.87
N THR A 107 -2.57 7.61 8.70
CA THR A 107 -2.40 7.58 10.16
C THR A 107 -1.98 6.21 10.69
N LEU A 108 -2.06 5.16 9.86
CA LEU A 108 -1.70 3.81 10.27
C LEU A 108 -0.19 3.63 10.35
N PRO A 109 0.30 2.87 11.34
CA PRO A 109 1.68 2.41 11.31
C PRO A 109 1.95 1.59 10.04
N PRO A 110 3.19 1.59 9.52
CA PRO A 110 3.51 0.89 8.27
C PRO A 110 3.11 -0.59 8.28
N GLU A 111 3.29 -1.28 9.40
CA GLU A 111 2.96 -2.70 9.55
C GLU A 111 1.47 -2.97 9.39
N GLN A 112 0.63 -2.05 9.84
CA GLN A 112 -0.82 -2.16 9.69
C GLN A 112 -1.27 -1.77 8.28
N ARG A 113 -0.68 -0.73 7.73
CA ARG A 113 -1.00 -0.24 6.39
C ARG A 113 -0.70 -1.28 5.33
N GLU A 114 0.47 -1.91 5.36
CA GLU A 114 0.84 -2.93 4.38
C GLU A 114 -0.06 -4.17 4.43
N VAL A 115 -0.44 -4.62 5.61
CA VAL A 115 -1.35 -5.75 5.77
C VAL A 115 -2.74 -5.41 5.24
N LEU A 116 -3.25 -4.25 5.58
CA LEU A 116 -4.55 -3.79 5.09
C LEU A 116 -4.56 -3.67 3.57
N SER A 117 -3.49 -3.13 2.99
CA SER A 117 -3.35 -3.00 1.54
C SER A 117 -3.34 -4.35 0.83
N LEU A 118 -2.60 -5.33 1.34
CA LEU A 118 -2.53 -6.66 0.72
C LEU A 118 -3.86 -7.41 0.83
N VAL A 119 -4.48 -7.40 1.98
CA VAL A 119 -5.69 -8.19 2.22
C VAL A 119 -6.94 -7.48 1.71
N ALA A 120 -7.16 -6.22 2.10
CA ALA A 120 -8.40 -5.51 1.77
C ALA A 120 -8.39 -4.90 0.37
N VAL A 121 -7.27 -4.37 -0.10
CA VAL A 121 -7.19 -3.73 -1.41
C VAL A 121 -6.89 -4.75 -2.50
N GLU A 122 -5.90 -5.62 -2.29
CA GLU A 122 -5.48 -6.61 -3.30
C GLU A 122 -6.20 -7.95 -3.18
N GLY A 123 -6.99 -8.15 -2.14
CA GLY A 123 -7.79 -9.38 -2.00
C GLY A 123 -6.98 -10.64 -1.70
N MET A 124 -5.79 -10.50 -1.17
CA MET A 124 -4.96 -11.66 -0.83
C MET A 124 -5.52 -12.41 0.36
N SER A 125 -5.34 -13.73 0.36
CA SER A 125 -5.55 -14.54 1.54
C SER A 125 -4.53 -14.18 2.62
N TYR A 126 -4.81 -14.54 3.86
CA TYR A 126 -3.87 -14.30 4.97
C TYR A 126 -2.54 -15.03 4.73
N GLN A 127 -2.59 -16.23 4.15
CA GLN A 127 -1.39 -16.98 3.82
C GLN A 127 -0.57 -16.35 2.71
N GLU A 128 -1.22 -15.84 1.68
CA GLU A 128 -0.53 -15.11 0.61
C GLU A 128 0.13 -13.84 1.14
N ALA A 129 -0.58 -13.05 1.95
CA ALA A 129 -0.04 -11.85 2.58
C ALA A 129 1.13 -12.21 3.52
N ALA A 130 1.00 -13.28 4.29
CA ALA A 130 2.07 -13.78 5.16
C ALA A 130 3.32 -14.14 4.35
N SER A 131 3.14 -14.77 3.19
CA SER A 131 4.24 -15.08 2.29
C SER A 131 4.92 -13.83 1.73
N VAL A 132 4.14 -12.83 1.31
CA VAL A 132 4.69 -11.55 0.80
C VAL A 132 5.51 -10.84 1.87
N LEU A 133 5.01 -10.76 3.09
CA LEU A 133 5.64 -10.03 4.18
C LEU A 133 6.65 -10.87 4.99
N ALA A 134 6.72 -12.17 4.74
CA ALA A 134 7.57 -13.11 5.47
C ALA A 134 7.30 -13.09 6.99
N ILE A 135 6.02 -13.09 7.36
CA ILE A 135 5.55 -13.12 8.75
C ILE A 135 4.47 -14.20 8.90
N PRO A 136 4.22 -14.69 10.13
CA PRO A 136 3.17 -15.69 10.35
C PRO A 136 1.77 -15.17 10.00
N ALA A 137 0.89 -16.04 9.55
CA ALA A 137 -0.50 -15.69 9.23
C ALA A 137 -1.26 -15.14 10.45
N GLY A 138 -0.95 -15.63 11.66
CA GLY A 138 -1.52 -15.08 12.89
C GLY A 138 -1.15 -13.62 13.11
N THR A 139 0.05 -13.21 12.73
CA THR A 139 0.49 -11.82 12.79
C THR A 139 -0.27 -10.97 11.77
N ILE A 140 -0.53 -11.50 10.57
CA ILE A 140 -1.40 -10.84 9.58
C ILE A 140 -2.78 -10.57 10.19
N MET A 141 -3.38 -11.57 10.81
CA MET A 141 -4.71 -11.47 11.41
C MET A 141 -4.77 -10.41 12.51
N SER A 142 -3.80 -10.38 13.41
CA SER A 142 -3.77 -9.41 14.51
C SER A 142 -3.53 -7.98 14.01
N ARG A 143 -2.61 -7.79 13.07
CA ARG A 143 -2.33 -6.47 12.48
C ARG A 143 -3.51 -5.96 11.66
N LEU A 144 -4.18 -6.83 10.92
CA LEU A 144 -5.36 -6.49 10.16
C LEU A 144 -6.51 -6.04 11.07
N ALA A 145 -6.73 -6.76 12.17
CA ALA A 145 -7.76 -6.39 13.15
C ALA A 145 -7.49 -5.00 13.74
N ARG A 146 -6.25 -4.72 14.11
CA ARG A 146 -5.85 -3.40 14.61
C ARG A 146 -6.01 -2.30 13.55
N ALA A 147 -5.64 -2.58 12.31
CA ALA A 147 -5.78 -1.65 11.21
C ALA A 147 -7.26 -1.30 10.98
N ARG A 148 -8.12 -2.32 10.93
CA ARG A 148 -9.57 -2.12 10.74
C ARG A 148 -10.18 -1.31 11.87
N LEU A 149 -9.80 -1.59 13.11
CA LEU A 149 -10.28 -0.84 14.26
C LEU A 149 -9.84 0.62 14.21
N ALA A 150 -8.59 0.87 13.86
CA ALA A 150 -8.05 2.22 13.74
C ALA A 150 -8.76 3.02 12.64
N ILE A 151 -9.02 2.40 11.49
CA ILE A 151 -9.75 3.03 10.38
C ILE A 151 -11.20 3.32 10.80
N ALA A 152 -11.87 2.37 11.42
CA ALA A 152 -13.25 2.54 11.90
C ALA A 152 -13.36 3.70 12.88
N ASN A 153 -12.42 3.82 13.81
CA ASN A 153 -12.39 4.92 14.79
C ASN A 153 -12.14 6.27 14.10
N LYS A 154 -11.26 6.32 13.12
CA LYS A 154 -10.96 7.54 12.37
C LYS A 154 -12.14 8.02 11.53
N LEU A 155 -12.86 7.10 10.90
CA LEU A 155 -14.02 7.40 10.06
C LEU A 155 -15.31 7.49 10.89
N LYS A 156 -15.28 7.21 12.19
CA LYS A 156 -16.43 7.15 13.09
C LYS A 156 -17.53 6.23 12.57
N LEU A 157 -17.13 5.10 12.01
CA LEU A 157 -18.07 4.10 11.51
C LEU A 157 -18.70 3.34 12.67
N PRO A 158 -20.04 3.18 12.68
CA PRO A 158 -20.71 2.41 13.73
C PRO A 158 -20.33 0.92 13.65
N GLY A 159 -19.95 0.33 14.79
CA GLY A 159 -19.70 -1.10 14.93
C GLY A 159 -18.38 -1.61 14.39
N GLY A 160 -17.51 -0.73 13.91
CA GLY A 160 -16.26 -1.14 13.30
C GLY A 160 -16.48 -1.87 11.97
N LEU A 161 -15.37 -2.06 11.22
CA LEU A 161 -15.40 -2.91 10.05
C LEU A 161 -15.45 -4.36 10.55
N THR A 162 -16.60 -4.98 10.48
CA THR A 162 -16.75 -6.38 10.88
C THR A 162 -15.90 -7.27 10.00
N CYS A 163 -14.98 -7.99 10.63
CA CYS A 163 -14.25 -9.08 9.99
C CYS A 163 -15.16 -10.29 9.85
N HIS A 164 -15.42 -10.65 8.65
CA HIS A 164 -15.93 -11.97 8.33
C HIS A 164 -14.94 -12.74 7.51
#